data_3c180cd24e08cb05fe062134a4da859c
#
_entry.id   3c180cd24e08cb05fe062134a4da859c
#
_cell.length_a   1.000
_cell.length_b   1.000
_cell.length_c   1.000
_cell.angle_alpha   90.00
_cell.angle_beta   90.00
_cell.angle_gamma   90.00
#
_symmetry.space_group_name_H-M   'P 1'
#
loop_
_entity.id
_entity.type
_entity.pdbx_description
1 polymer ?
#
loop_
_entity_poly.entity_id
_entity_poly.type
_entity_poly.pdbx_seq_one_letter_code
_entity_poly.pdbx_strand_id
1 'polypeptide(L)'
;MKKKILLTAAAVVVLLVAAGSFYLVNFALVDAPRHRDSSFSRAIANYPELRPWIDSLQAEGALRDTFVVMPTGERAHAIFARSSKAHGATAVLVHGYTDNATSMLMIARIYNHFLNYNILLPDLHAHGQSYGNDIQMGWKDRLDVMHWISLAPGMFRTPADSMRLVVHGISMGAATTMCVSGEHTPDYVKCFVEDCGYTSVWDEFAHELKGRFSLPEFPLLYTASWVVRMRYGWSFGEASPLKQVAKCRKPMLFIHGDNDTYVPTAMVYPLYEAKPQPKQLWIAPGSKHALSYRDHKSEYIRKVTEFVSKWNGAEN
;
A
#
# COMPACT_ATOMS: atom_id res chain seq x y z
N MET A 1 -35.82 41.84 -7.23
CA MET A 1 -34.74 41.56 -8.20
C MET A 1 -33.45 41.08 -7.51
N LYS A 2 -32.80 41.87 -6.63
CA LYS A 2 -31.51 41.51 -5.96
C LYS A 2 -31.53 40.18 -5.24
N LYS A 3 -32.59 39.82 -4.49
CA LYS A 3 -32.72 38.55 -3.77
C LYS A 3 -32.77 37.32 -4.69
N LYS A 4 -33.46 37.44 -5.85
CA LYS A 4 -33.48 36.35 -6.86
C LYS A 4 -32.10 36.16 -7.50
N ILE A 5 -31.40 37.22 -7.84
CA ILE A 5 -30.03 37.17 -8.40
C ILE A 5 -29.07 36.50 -7.39
N LEU A 6 -29.15 36.89 -6.11
CA LEU A 6 -28.30 36.29 -5.06
C LEU A 6 -28.58 34.76 -4.89
N LEU A 7 -29.86 34.34 -4.89
CA LEU A 7 -30.22 32.94 -4.81
C LEU A 7 -29.75 32.16 -6.04
N THR A 8 -29.88 32.74 -7.23
CA THR A 8 -29.38 32.06 -8.45
C THR A 8 -27.86 31.94 -8.43
N ALA A 9 -27.14 33.00 -8.03
CA ALA A 9 -25.67 32.93 -7.89
C ALA A 9 -25.25 31.87 -6.86
N ALA A 10 -25.89 31.81 -5.71
CA ALA A 10 -25.62 30.78 -4.71
C ALA A 10 -25.87 29.36 -5.24
N ALA A 11 -27.00 29.16 -5.98
CA ALA A 11 -27.30 27.87 -6.60
C ALA A 11 -26.24 27.46 -7.63
N VAL A 12 -25.77 28.39 -8.45
CA VAL A 12 -24.69 28.16 -9.44
C VAL A 12 -23.39 27.73 -8.72
N VAL A 13 -23.00 28.43 -7.65
CA VAL A 13 -21.81 28.06 -6.86
C VAL A 13 -21.94 26.66 -6.29
N VAL A 14 -23.09 26.30 -5.71
CA VAL A 14 -23.33 24.94 -5.18
C VAL A 14 -23.21 23.90 -6.28
N LEU A 15 -23.79 24.15 -7.46
CA LEU A 15 -23.66 23.23 -8.60
C LEU A 15 -22.23 23.07 -9.10
N LEU A 16 -21.45 24.17 -9.15
CA LEU A 16 -20.04 24.11 -9.54
C LEU A 16 -19.20 23.33 -8.53
N VAL A 17 -19.43 23.52 -7.23
CA VAL A 17 -18.76 22.75 -6.18
C VAL A 17 -19.13 21.27 -6.26
N ALA A 18 -20.39 20.94 -6.44
CA ALA A 18 -20.84 19.56 -6.60
C ALA A 18 -20.18 18.90 -7.83
N ALA A 19 -20.24 19.55 -9.00
CA ALA A 19 -19.62 19.06 -10.23
C ALA A 19 -18.10 18.88 -10.08
N GLY A 20 -17.42 19.86 -9.48
CA GLY A 20 -15.98 19.78 -9.19
C GLY A 20 -15.63 18.63 -8.26
N SER A 21 -16.44 18.39 -7.22
CA SER A 21 -16.23 17.28 -6.29
C SER A 21 -16.42 15.91 -6.96
N PHE A 22 -17.45 15.75 -7.78
CA PHE A 22 -17.65 14.53 -8.57
C PHE A 22 -16.50 14.30 -9.55
N TYR A 23 -16.04 15.37 -10.23
CA TYR A 23 -14.88 15.28 -11.12
C TYR A 23 -13.63 14.80 -10.37
N LEU A 24 -13.30 15.41 -9.23
CA LEU A 24 -12.12 15.06 -8.45
C LEU A 24 -12.18 13.63 -7.92
N VAL A 25 -13.35 13.20 -7.43
CA VAL A 25 -13.55 11.79 -6.98
C VAL A 25 -13.37 10.81 -8.13
N ASN A 26 -13.98 11.08 -9.29
CA ASN A 26 -13.80 10.19 -10.44
C ASN A 26 -12.34 10.21 -10.92
N PHE A 27 -11.73 11.36 -11.05
CA PHE A 27 -10.34 11.51 -11.47
C PHE A 27 -9.37 10.71 -10.57
N ALA A 28 -9.54 10.78 -9.23
CA ALA A 28 -8.62 10.15 -8.31
C ALA A 28 -8.95 8.65 -8.04
N LEU A 29 -10.22 8.28 -8.01
CA LEU A 29 -10.60 6.95 -7.55
C LEU A 29 -11.15 6.03 -8.66
N VAL A 30 -11.65 6.59 -9.78
CA VAL A 30 -12.32 5.81 -10.83
C VAL A 30 -11.53 5.82 -12.13
N ASP A 31 -11.24 7.01 -12.66
CA ASP A 31 -10.62 7.20 -13.97
C ASP A 31 -9.09 7.13 -13.92
N ALA A 32 -8.52 6.97 -12.73
CA ALA A 32 -7.07 6.84 -12.58
C ALA A 32 -6.55 5.67 -13.43
N PRO A 33 -5.47 5.86 -14.20
CA PRO A 33 -4.91 4.83 -15.04
C PRO A 33 -4.40 3.68 -14.15
N ARG A 34 -5.10 2.56 -14.22
CA ARG A 34 -4.74 1.34 -13.49
C ARG A 34 -4.01 0.42 -14.43
N HIS A 35 -2.73 0.20 -14.18
CA HIS A 35 -1.92 -0.68 -15.00
C HIS A 35 -2.39 -2.13 -14.80
N ARG A 36 -3.28 -2.58 -15.69
CA ARG A 36 -3.76 -3.98 -15.70
C ARG A 36 -2.76 -4.94 -16.33
N ASP A 37 -1.71 -4.41 -16.99
CA ASP A 37 -0.61 -5.22 -17.50
C ASP A 37 0.24 -5.71 -16.33
N SER A 38 -0.02 -6.94 -15.91
CA SER A 38 0.72 -7.68 -14.89
C SER A 38 1.86 -8.50 -15.49
N SER A 39 2.41 -8.09 -16.63
CA SER A 39 3.54 -8.76 -17.23
C SER A 39 4.84 -8.54 -16.45
N PHE A 40 5.62 -9.59 -16.31
CA PHE A 40 6.96 -9.51 -15.72
C PHE A 40 7.92 -8.65 -16.55
N SER A 41 7.62 -8.43 -17.82
CA SER A 41 8.48 -7.69 -18.76
C SER A 41 8.78 -6.28 -18.29
N ARG A 42 7.78 -5.56 -17.77
CA ARG A 42 7.96 -4.20 -17.24
C ARG A 42 8.85 -4.19 -15.99
N ALA A 43 8.64 -5.13 -15.07
CA ALA A 43 9.45 -5.24 -13.87
C ALA A 43 10.91 -5.54 -14.22
N ILE A 44 11.14 -6.46 -15.17
CA ILE A 44 12.48 -6.82 -15.66
C ILE A 44 13.14 -5.66 -16.44
N ALA A 45 12.36 -4.88 -17.21
CA ALA A 45 12.90 -3.71 -17.89
C ALA A 45 13.41 -2.64 -16.90
N ASN A 46 12.70 -2.43 -15.79
CA ASN A 46 13.09 -1.50 -14.73
C ASN A 46 14.24 -2.04 -13.85
N TYR A 47 14.27 -3.36 -13.63
CA TYR A 47 15.22 -4.07 -12.77
C TYR A 47 15.72 -5.35 -13.46
N PRO A 48 16.69 -5.26 -14.37
CA PRO A 48 17.16 -6.41 -15.16
C PRO A 48 17.67 -7.60 -14.35
N GLU A 49 18.13 -7.36 -13.13
CA GLU A 49 18.59 -8.38 -12.20
C GLU A 49 17.45 -9.29 -11.68
N LEU A 50 16.19 -8.95 -11.93
CA LEU A 50 15.06 -9.82 -11.62
C LEU A 50 14.94 -11.02 -12.54
N ARG A 51 15.44 -10.89 -13.82
CA ARG A 51 15.27 -11.93 -14.82
C ARG A 51 15.77 -13.31 -14.37
N PRO A 52 17.05 -13.51 -13.97
CA PRO A 52 17.54 -14.84 -13.61
C PRO A 52 16.81 -15.43 -12.40
N TRP A 53 16.37 -14.60 -11.46
CA TRP A 53 15.59 -15.04 -10.30
C TRP A 53 14.16 -15.47 -10.70
N ILE A 54 13.49 -14.68 -11.54
CA ILE A 54 12.14 -15.02 -12.04
C ILE A 54 12.21 -16.28 -12.89
N ASP A 55 13.17 -16.39 -13.81
CA ASP A 55 13.33 -17.56 -14.67
C ASP A 55 13.57 -18.84 -13.83
N SER A 56 14.36 -18.76 -12.75
CA SER A 56 14.55 -19.87 -11.81
C SER A 56 13.25 -20.28 -11.12
N LEU A 57 12.49 -19.33 -10.57
CA LEU A 57 11.22 -19.61 -9.92
C LEU A 57 10.18 -20.22 -10.89
N GLN A 58 10.18 -19.78 -12.15
CA GLN A 58 9.31 -20.32 -13.18
C GLN A 58 9.72 -21.75 -13.57
N ALA A 59 11.01 -21.99 -13.76
CA ALA A 59 11.53 -23.32 -14.07
C ALA A 59 11.24 -24.35 -12.97
N GLU A 60 11.28 -23.93 -11.71
CA GLU A 60 10.91 -24.73 -10.54
C GLU A 60 9.40 -24.87 -10.34
N GLY A 61 8.57 -24.15 -11.11
CA GLY A 61 7.13 -24.07 -10.87
C GLY A 61 6.74 -23.45 -9.53
N ALA A 62 7.67 -22.71 -8.91
CA ALA A 62 7.50 -22.08 -7.61
C ALA A 62 6.69 -20.79 -7.68
N LEU A 63 6.84 -20.01 -8.77
CA LEU A 63 6.11 -18.77 -9.02
C LEU A 63 4.76 -19.09 -9.65
N ARG A 64 3.70 -18.67 -9.00
CA ARG A 64 2.31 -18.94 -9.39
C ARG A 64 1.45 -17.71 -9.19
N ASP A 65 0.35 -17.64 -9.91
CA ASP A 65 -0.76 -16.73 -9.64
C ASP A 65 -1.98 -17.50 -9.11
N THR A 66 -2.87 -16.79 -8.46
CA THR A 66 -4.10 -17.35 -7.90
C THR A 66 -5.20 -16.30 -7.84
N PHE A 67 -6.43 -16.81 -7.84
CA PHE A 67 -7.62 -16.01 -7.57
C PHE A 67 -8.34 -16.57 -6.35
N VAL A 68 -8.79 -15.67 -5.48
CA VAL A 68 -9.63 -16.01 -4.34
C VAL A 68 -10.89 -15.16 -4.35
N VAL A 69 -11.93 -15.63 -3.67
CA VAL A 69 -13.14 -14.84 -3.44
C VAL A 69 -12.98 -14.15 -2.09
N MET A 70 -13.05 -12.82 -2.10
CA MET A 70 -13.01 -12.00 -0.90
C MET A 70 -14.31 -12.11 -0.10
N PRO A 71 -14.33 -11.74 1.18
CA PRO A 71 -15.56 -11.71 1.98
C PRO A 71 -16.68 -10.85 1.38
N THR A 72 -16.34 -9.89 0.53
CA THR A 72 -17.27 -9.06 -0.26
C THR A 72 -17.93 -9.80 -1.42
N GLY A 73 -17.46 -11.02 -1.76
CA GLY A 73 -17.90 -11.80 -2.92
C GLY A 73 -17.12 -11.50 -4.21
N GLU A 74 -16.22 -10.53 -4.19
CA GLU A 74 -15.42 -10.14 -5.36
C GLU A 74 -14.19 -11.03 -5.52
N ARG A 75 -13.72 -11.20 -6.77
CA ARG A 75 -12.51 -11.96 -7.06
C ARG A 75 -11.28 -11.08 -6.93
N ALA A 76 -10.32 -11.50 -6.11
CA ALA A 76 -9.01 -10.88 -6.00
C ALA A 76 -7.91 -11.82 -6.50
N HIS A 77 -6.90 -11.22 -7.10
CA HIS A 77 -5.72 -11.87 -7.66
C HIS A 77 -4.50 -11.66 -6.77
N ALA A 78 -3.60 -12.63 -6.76
CA ALA A 78 -2.26 -12.46 -6.21
C ALA A 78 -1.25 -13.33 -6.95
N ILE A 79 -0.01 -12.84 -7.03
CA ILE A 79 1.16 -13.63 -7.38
C ILE A 79 1.77 -14.16 -6.07
N PHE A 80 2.23 -15.42 -6.06
CA PHE A 80 2.92 -15.96 -4.90
C PHE A 80 4.05 -16.90 -5.31
N ALA A 81 5.06 -17.02 -4.47
CA ALA A 81 6.09 -18.04 -4.64
C ALA A 81 6.41 -18.72 -3.31
N ARG A 82 6.58 -20.04 -3.36
CA ARG A 82 7.04 -20.84 -2.22
C ARG A 82 8.54 -20.97 -2.25
N SER A 83 9.16 -20.92 -1.08
CA SER A 83 10.56 -21.28 -0.91
C SER A 83 10.63 -22.56 -0.08
N SER A 84 11.36 -23.55 -0.56
CA SER A 84 11.61 -24.80 0.20
C SER A 84 12.40 -24.57 1.49
N LYS A 85 13.06 -23.40 1.61
CA LYS A 85 13.88 -23.01 2.76
C LYS A 85 13.17 -21.98 3.67
N ALA A 86 11.88 -21.71 3.45
CA ALA A 86 11.17 -20.65 4.18
C ALA A 86 10.97 -20.95 5.67
N HIS A 87 10.86 -22.22 6.05
CA HIS A 87 10.61 -22.64 7.43
C HIS A 87 9.49 -21.80 8.11
N GLY A 88 8.41 -21.53 7.37
CA GLY A 88 7.27 -20.72 7.81
C GLY A 88 7.40 -19.22 7.63
N ALA A 89 8.57 -18.69 7.27
CA ALA A 89 8.76 -17.27 7.05
C ALA A 89 8.08 -16.82 5.73
N THR A 90 7.27 -15.76 5.81
CA THR A 90 6.43 -15.29 4.70
C THR A 90 6.41 -13.77 4.66
N ALA A 91 6.42 -13.19 3.46
CA ALA A 91 6.23 -11.76 3.24
C ALA A 91 4.98 -11.51 2.38
N VAL A 92 4.09 -10.64 2.86
CA VAL A 92 2.97 -10.07 2.09
C VAL A 92 3.41 -8.68 1.62
N LEU A 93 3.39 -8.46 0.30
CA LEU A 93 3.98 -7.29 -0.35
C LEU A 93 2.90 -6.49 -1.07
N VAL A 94 2.68 -5.25 -0.63
CA VAL A 94 1.53 -4.44 -1.01
C VAL A 94 1.96 -3.28 -1.91
N HIS A 95 1.44 -3.26 -3.13
CA HIS A 95 1.79 -2.26 -4.16
C HIS A 95 1.16 -0.89 -3.94
N GLY A 96 1.67 0.12 -4.66
CA GLY A 96 1.21 1.50 -4.63
C GLY A 96 -0.02 1.79 -5.51
N TYR A 97 -0.43 3.06 -5.49
CA TYR A 97 -1.52 3.62 -6.29
C TYR A 97 -1.27 3.42 -7.79
N THR A 98 -2.30 2.97 -8.52
CA THR A 98 -2.29 2.67 -9.97
C THR A 98 -1.29 1.60 -10.42
N ASP A 99 -0.69 0.87 -9.50
CA ASP A 99 0.28 -0.19 -9.77
C ASP A 99 -0.34 -1.60 -9.63
N ASN A 100 0.43 -2.65 -9.52
CA ASN A 100 -0.03 -4.02 -9.37
C ASN A 100 1.04 -4.92 -8.70
N ALA A 101 0.71 -6.19 -8.49
CA ALA A 101 1.59 -7.17 -7.85
C ALA A 101 3.00 -7.24 -8.46
N THR A 102 3.14 -7.12 -9.80
CA THR A 102 4.46 -7.25 -10.45
C THR A 102 5.41 -6.09 -10.15
N SER A 103 4.89 -4.92 -9.74
CA SER A 103 5.72 -3.79 -9.33
C SER A 103 6.48 -4.06 -8.04
N MET A 104 5.98 -4.99 -7.20
CA MET A 104 6.62 -5.37 -5.95
C MET A 104 7.71 -6.45 -6.11
N LEU A 105 8.00 -6.91 -7.32
CA LEU A 105 8.98 -7.99 -7.54
C LEU A 105 10.40 -7.60 -7.10
N MET A 106 10.79 -6.32 -7.19
CA MET A 106 12.10 -5.88 -6.69
C MET A 106 12.20 -6.02 -5.16
N ILE A 107 11.10 -5.80 -4.45
CA ILE A 107 11.03 -6.03 -3.00
C ILE A 107 10.88 -7.53 -2.70
N ALA A 108 10.06 -8.25 -3.50
CA ALA A 108 9.88 -9.69 -3.37
C ALA A 108 11.20 -10.45 -3.44
N ARG A 109 12.12 -10.00 -4.31
CA ARG A 109 13.46 -10.58 -4.41
C ARG A 109 14.25 -10.43 -3.10
N ILE A 110 14.07 -9.36 -2.32
CA ILE A 110 14.71 -9.23 -1.01
C ILE A 110 14.29 -10.40 -0.12
N TYR A 111 13.00 -10.62 0.00
CA TYR A 111 12.46 -11.65 0.87
C TYR A 111 12.72 -13.06 0.37
N ASN A 112 12.48 -13.33 -0.91
CA ASN A 112 12.59 -14.69 -1.43
C ASN A 112 14.03 -15.12 -1.72
N HIS A 113 14.82 -14.26 -2.38
CA HIS A 113 16.18 -14.61 -2.79
C HIS A 113 17.21 -14.46 -1.65
N PHE A 114 17.14 -13.37 -0.86
CA PHE A 114 18.14 -13.13 0.19
C PHE A 114 17.74 -13.73 1.54
N LEU A 115 16.43 -13.77 1.87
CA LEU A 115 15.93 -14.27 3.15
C LEU A 115 15.29 -15.67 3.06
N ASN A 116 15.12 -16.24 1.87
CA ASN A 116 14.46 -17.50 1.61
C ASN A 116 12.98 -17.55 2.08
N TYR A 117 12.26 -16.45 2.10
CA TYR A 117 10.86 -16.38 2.51
C TYR A 117 9.92 -16.84 1.39
N ASN A 118 8.76 -17.36 1.77
CA ASN A 118 7.59 -17.33 0.89
C ASN A 118 7.19 -15.88 0.62
N ILE A 119 6.66 -15.61 -0.57
CA ILE A 119 6.18 -14.28 -0.96
C ILE A 119 4.75 -14.36 -1.45
N LEU A 120 3.94 -13.36 -1.09
CA LEU A 120 2.56 -13.16 -1.52
C LEU A 120 2.38 -11.70 -1.91
N LEU A 121 2.05 -11.45 -3.17
CA LEU A 121 1.91 -10.14 -3.78
C LEU A 121 0.46 -9.98 -4.27
N PRO A 122 -0.47 -9.51 -3.44
CA PRO A 122 -1.84 -9.28 -3.87
C PRO A 122 -1.93 -8.08 -4.83
N ASP A 123 -2.78 -8.19 -5.84
CA ASP A 123 -3.36 -7.03 -6.50
C ASP A 123 -4.46 -6.47 -5.60
N LEU A 124 -4.35 -5.20 -5.22
CA LEU A 124 -5.36 -4.53 -4.41
C LEU A 124 -6.67 -4.35 -5.21
N HIS A 125 -7.73 -3.99 -4.51
CA HIS A 125 -9.04 -3.74 -5.11
C HIS A 125 -8.93 -2.79 -6.31
N ALA A 126 -9.58 -3.15 -7.41
CA ALA A 126 -9.55 -2.42 -8.69
C ALA A 126 -8.17 -2.26 -9.34
N HIS A 127 -7.15 -3.00 -8.94
CA HIS A 127 -5.82 -2.99 -9.54
C HIS A 127 -5.45 -4.34 -10.15
N GLY A 128 -4.49 -4.34 -11.08
CA GLY A 128 -3.98 -5.54 -11.72
C GLY A 128 -5.10 -6.40 -12.31
N GLN A 129 -5.20 -7.63 -11.84
CA GLN A 129 -6.24 -8.59 -12.21
C GLN A 129 -7.35 -8.74 -11.16
N SER A 130 -7.27 -8.01 -10.05
CA SER A 130 -8.32 -7.97 -9.03
C SER A 130 -9.53 -7.18 -9.52
N TYR A 131 -10.71 -7.63 -9.08
CA TYR A 131 -11.96 -6.96 -9.38
C TYR A 131 -12.08 -5.63 -8.61
N GLY A 132 -12.97 -4.76 -9.07
CA GLY A 132 -13.28 -3.48 -8.42
C GLY A 132 -13.41 -2.33 -9.41
N ASN A 133 -14.09 -1.26 -8.97
CA ASN A 133 -14.38 -0.09 -9.78
C ASN A 133 -13.82 1.22 -9.20
N ASP A 134 -13.32 1.18 -7.96
CA ASP A 134 -12.79 2.35 -7.28
C ASP A 134 -11.52 1.99 -6.48
N ILE A 135 -10.59 2.92 -6.46
CA ILE A 135 -9.37 2.84 -5.65
C ILE A 135 -9.73 3.21 -4.21
N GLN A 136 -9.35 2.39 -3.25
CA GLN A 136 -9.77 2.51 -1.85
C GLN A 136 -8.72 3.17 -0.94
N MET A 137 -7.62 3.65 -1.55
CA MET A 137 -6.55 4.42 -0.88
C MET A 137 -6.04 3.76 0.41
N GLY A 138 -5.88 2.45 0.40
CA GLY A 138 -5.40 1.69 1.56
C GLY A 138 -6.43 1.47 2.67
N TRP A 139 -7.56 2.18 2.68
CA TRP A 139 -8.50 2.12 3.80
C TRP A 139 -9.31 0.82 3.83
N LYS A 140 -10.04 0.52 2.76
CA LYS A 140 -10.74 -0.77 2.67
C LYS A 140 -9.81 -1.88 2.21
N ASP A 141 -8.80 -1.56 1.38
CA ASP A 141 -7.75 -2.50 0.96
C ASP A 141 -7.10 -3.23 2.13
N ARG A 142 -7.04 -2.61 3.34
CA ARG A 142 -6.52 -3.28 4.53
C ARG A 142 -7.30 -4.54 4.90
N LEU A 143 -8.61 -4.56 4.63
CA LEU A 143 -9.46 -5.73 4.93
C LEU A 143 -9.15 -6.87 3.95
N ASP A 144 -8.89 -6.55 2.68
CA ASP A 144 -8.48 -7.54 1.69
C ASP A 144 -7.10 -8.09 2.01
N VAL A 145 -6.15 -7.24 2.42
CA VAL A 145 -4.81 -7.68 2.87
C VAL A 145 -4.92 -8.55 4.13
N MET A 146 -5.80 -8.21 5.08
CA MET A 146 -6.08 -9.06 6.25
C MET A 146 -6.63 -10.43 5.85
N HIS A 147 -7.50 -10.48 4.83
CA HIS A 147 -7.98 -11.75 4.29
C HIS A 147 -6.85 -12.56 3.64
N TRP A 148 -6.01 -11.95 2.82
CA TRP A 148 -4.81 -12.60 2.26
C TRP A 148 -3.88 -13.14 3.35
N ILE A 149 -3.67 -12.38 4.43
CA ILE A 149 -2.91 -12.82 5.60
C ILE A 149 -3.55 -14.09 6.20
N SER A 150 -4.87 -14.12 6.33
CA SER A 150 -5.58 -15.28 6.88
C SER A 150 -5.50 -16.54 6.01
N LEU A 151 -5.35 -16.38 4.70
CA LEU A 151 -5.18 -17.47 3.75
C LEU A 151 -3.75 -18.02 3.68
N ALA A 152 -2.75 -17.21 4.09
CA ALA A 152 -1.34 -17.56 3.96
C ALA A 152 -0.95 -18.93 4.56
N PRO A 153 -1.42 -19.33 5.75
CA PRO A 153 -1.10 -20.65 6.30
C PRO A 153 -1.47 -21.82 5.35
N GLY A 154 -2.68 -21.78 4.79
CA GLY A 154 -3.14 -22.77 3.81
C GLY A 154 -2.39 -22.71 2.49
N MET A 155 -2.16 -21.50 1.98
CA MET A 155 -1.45 -21.25 0.70
C MET A 155 -0.02 -21.78 0.75
N PHE A 156 0.68 -21.58 1.87
CA PHE A 156 2.08 -22.02 2.03
C PHE A 156 2.23 -23.36 2.73
N ARG A 157 1.13 -24.01 3.08
CA ARG A 157 1.11 -25.29 3.82
C ARG A 157 1.96 -25.22 5.10
N THR A 158 1.85 -24.11 5.80
CA THR A 158 2.54 -23.83 7.06
C THR A 158 1.51 -23.66 8.16
N PRO A 159 1.56 -24.47 9.24
CA PRO A 159 0.67 -24.24 10.39
C PRO A 159 0.80 -22.82 10.95
N ALA A 160 -0.30 -22.25 11.43
CA ALA A 160 -0.34 -20.86 11.91
C ALA A 160 0.63 -20.60 13.08
N ASP A 161 0.84 -21.58 13.95
CA ASP A 161 1.77 -21.52 15.08
C ASP A 161 3.25 -21.53 14.67
N SER A 162 3.53 -22.09 13.49
CA SER A 162 4.88 -22.13 12.91
C SER A 162 5.12 -21.03 11.88
N MET A 163 4.09 -20.25 11.55
CA MET A 163 4.21 -19.16 10.57
C MET A 163 4.81 -17.91 11.22
N ARG A 164 5.61 -17.21 10.44
CA ARG A 164 6.13 -15.86 10.77
C ARG A 164 5.98 -14.97 9.54
N LEU A 165 5.20 -13.93 9.68
CA LEU A 165 4.79 -13.10 8.54
C LEU A 165 5.18 -11.64 8.75
N VAL A 166 5.72 -11.03 7.71
CA VAL A 166 5.94 -9.59 7.59
C VAL A 166 5.01 -9.02 6.51
N VAL A 167 4.48 -7.82 6.74
CA VAL A 167 3.76 -7.05 5.72
C VAL A 167 4.63 -5.87 5.31
N HIS A 168 4.87 -5.71 4.01
CA HIS A 168 5.70 -4.63 3.47
C HIS A 168 4.96 -3.95 2.32
N GLY A 169 4.77 -2.62 2.40
CA GLY A 169 4.09 -1.85 1.37
C GLY A 169 4.86 -0.60 0.96
N ILE A 170 4.60 -0.13 -0.26
CA ILE A 170 5.17 1.09 -0.84
C ILE A 170 4.03 2.07 -1.17
N SER A 171 4.16 3.35 -0.81
CA SER A 171 3.21 4.43 -1.15
C SER A 171 1.80 4.12 -0.62
N MET A 172 0.76 4.04 -1.44
CA MET A 172 -0.56 3.57 -1.03
C MET A 172 -0.49 2.18 -0.37
N GLY A 173 0.42 1.30 -0.81
CA GLY A 173 0.68 0.03 -0.16
C GLY A 173 1.27 0.17 1.25
N ALA A 174 2.10 1.19 1.48
CA ALA A 174 2.60 1.54 2.80
C ALA A 174 1.47 2.05 3.71
N ALA A 175 0.60 2.91 3.17
CA ALA A 175 -0.61 3.35 3.88
C ALA A 175 -1.52 2.15 4.22
N THR A 176 -1.71 1.22 3.28
CA THR A 176 -2.43 -0.03 3.50
C THR A 176 -1.79 -0.85 4.62
N THR A 177 -0.45 -1.03 4.58
CA THR A 177 0.33 -1.75 5.60
C THR A 177 0.18 -1.13 6.98
N MET A 178 0.24 0.19 7.07
CA MET A 178 -0.01 0.93 8.30
C MET A 178 -1.46 0.76 8.79
N CYS A 179 -2.43 0.77 7.88
CA CYS A 179 -3.83 0.50 8.22
C CYS A 179 -4.02 -0.93 8.73
N VAL A 180 -3.41 -1.94 8.11
CA VAL A 180 -3.40 -3.33 8.60
C VAL A 180 -2.80 -3.42 10.00
N SER A 181 -1.73 -2.68 10.27
CA SER A 181 -1.03 -2.74 11.56
C SER A 181 -1.87 -2.28 12.75
N GLY A 182 -2.90 -1.49 12.51
CA GLY A 182 -3.84 -1.02 13.53
C GLY A 182 -5.03 -1.95 13.75
N GLU A 183 -5.18 -3.00 12.94
CA GLU A 183 -6.20 -4.03 13.08
C GLU A 183 -5.73 -5.15 14.04
N HIS A 184 -6.65 -6.04 14.41
CA HIS A 184 -6.32 -7.22 15.20
C HIS A 184 -5.69 -8.28 14.31
N THR A 185 -4.38 -8.14 14.04
CA THR A 185 -3.63 -9.09 13.22
C THR A 185 -3.28 -10.37 13.97
N PRO A 186 -3.30 -11.55 13.32
CA PRO A 186 -2.86 -12.81 13.93
C PRO A 186 -1.45 -12.73 14.54
N ASP A 187 -1.16 -13.57 15.52
CA ASP A 187 0.13 -13.56 16.24
C ASP A 187 1.32 -13.92 15.36
N TYR A 188 1.09 -14.65 14.28
CA TYR A 188 2.13 -14.93 13.30
C TYR A 188 2.52 -13.72 12.43
N VAL A 189 1.76 -12.63 12.41
CA VAL A 189 2.24 -11.35 11.85
C VAL A 189 3.20 -10.74 12.85
N LYS A 190 4.49 -10.69 12.53
CA LYS A 190 5.56 -10.33 13.47
C LYS A 190 5.98 -8.86 13.36
N CYS A 191 6.04 -8.31 12.15
CA CYS A 191 6.48 -6.94 11.94
C CYS A 191 5.92 -6.35 10.64
N PHE A 192 6.11 -5.04 10.47
CA PHE A 192 5.67 -4.27 9.33
C PHE A 192 6.82 -3.43 8.76
N VAL A 193 6.81 -3.21 7.45
CA VAL A 193 7.70 -2.27 6.77
C VAL A 193 6.82 -1.36 5.91
N GLU A 194 6.93 -0.07 6.11
CA GLU A 194 6.28 0.93 5.26
C GLU A 194 7.33 1.79 4.57
N ASP A 195 7.13 2.08 3.28
CA ASP A 195 8.00 2.92 2.48
C ASP A 195 7.16 4.01 1.80
N CYS A 196 7.41 5.26 2.16
CA CYS A 196 6.79 6.49 1.66
C CYS A 196 5.25 6.54 1.75
N GLY A 197 4.68 6.08 2.88
CA GLY A 197 3.25 6.20 3.14
C GLY A 197 2.85 7.57 3.68
N TYR A 198 1.55 7.89 3.59
CA TYR A 198 0.97 9.16 4.02
C TYR A 198 0.24 9.06 5.37
N THR A 199 0.01 10.22 6.01
CA THR A 199 -0.65 10.36 7.33
C THR A 199 -2.14 10.05 7.27
N SER A 200 -2.81 10.53 6.23
CA SER A 200 -4.22 10.27 5.96
C SER A 200 -4.52 10.50 4.48
N VAL A 201 -5.63 9.93 4.00
CA VAL A 201 -6.13 10.25 2.65
C VAL A 201 -6.52 11.72 2.54
N TRP A 202 -6.96 12.33 3.65
CA TRP A 202 -7.23 13.76 3.69
C TRP A 202 -5.97 14.57 3.39
N ASP A 203 -4.89 14.33 4.12
CA ASP A 203 -3.65 15.10 3.99
C ASP A 203 -3.02 14.92 2.60
N GLU A 204 -3.04 13.69 2.08
CA GLU A 204 -2.54 13.38 0.74
C GLU A 204 -3.35 14.11 -0.34
N PHE A 205 -4.68 14.06 -0.27
CA PHE A 205 -5.52 14.73 -1.26
C PHE A 205 -5.52 16.25 -1.11
N ALA A 206 -5.33 16.79 0.10
CA ALA A 206 -5.14 18.22 0.32
C ALA A 206 -3.84 18.70 -0.35
N HIS A 207 -2.75 17.92 -0.19
CA HIS A 207 -1.47 18.20 -0.83
C HIS A 207 -1.58 18.18 -2.37
N GLU A 208 -2.16 17.10 -2.92
CA GLU A 208 -2.34 16.93 -4.36
C GLU A 208 -3.30 17.97 -4.97
N LEU A 209 -4.37 18.32 -4.27
CA LEU A 209 -5.32 19.37 -4.70
C LEU A 209 -4.62 20.71 -4.83
N LYS A 210 -3.79 21.06 -3.86
CA LYS A 210 -3.00 22.30 -3.89
C LYS A 210 -1.90 22.23 -4.95
N GLY A 211 -1.18 21.13 -5.04
CA GLY A 211 -0.04 20.97 -5.96
C GLY A 211 -0.46 20.94 -7.43
N ARG A 212 -1.50 20.19 -7.77
CA ARG A 212 -1.93 19.99 -9.17
C ARG A 212 -2.89 21.05 -9.68
N PHE A 213 -3.80 21.52 -8.82
CA PHE A 213 -4.90 22.38 -9.23
C PHE A 213 -4.81 23.79 -8.65
N SER A 214 -3.87 24.03 -7.72
CA SER A 214 -3.74 25.30 -6.98
C SER A 214 -5.05 25.71 -6.27
N LEU A 215 -5.83 24.71 -5.82
CA LEU A 215 -7.12 24.89 -5.17
C LEU A 215 -7.00 24.70 -3.65
N PRO A 216 -7.79 25.46 -2.86
CA PRO A 216 -7.89 25.27 -1.42
C PRO A 216 -8.72 24.03 -1.07
N GLU A 217 -8.52 23.49 0.12
CA GLU A 217 -9.29 22.34 0.61
C GLU A 217 -10.80 22.63 0.66
N PHE A 218 -11.17 23.78 1.20
CA PHE A 218 -12.58 24.18 1.30
C PHE A 218 -13.03 24.92 0.02
N PRO A 219 -14.18 24.56 -0.55
CA PRO A 219 -15.14 23.55 -0.11
C PRO A 219 -14.92 22.15 -0.74
N LEU A 220 -14.06 22.03 -1.75
CA LEU A 220 -14.00 20.89 -2.66
C LEU A 220 -13.59 19.58 -1.97
N LEU A 221 -12.58 19.60 -1.12
CA LEU A 221 -12.12 18.39 -0.43
C LEU A 221 -13.18 17.86 0.55
N TYR A 222 -13.89 18.75 1.22
CA TYR A 222 -14.99 18.42 2.13
C TYR A 222 -16.16 17.76 1.40
N THR A 223 -16.58 18.36 0.29
CA THR A 223 -17.69 17.84 -0.51
C THR A 223 -17.28 16.55 -1.25
N ALA A 224 -16.04 16.43 -1.74
CA ALA A 224 -15.49 15.20 -2.31
C ALA A 224 -15.47 14.06 -1.27
N SER A 225 -15.01 14.32 -0.05
CA SER A 225 -15.04 13.35 1.05
C SER A 225 -16.47 12.90 1.38
N TRP A 226 -17.43 13.82 1.35
CA TRP A 226 -18.85 13.47 1.52
C TRP A 226 -19.37 12.60 0.36
N VAL A 227 -19.03 12.91 -0.90
CA VAL A 227 -19.39 12.10 -2.07
C VAL A 227 -18.83 10.68 -1.92
N VAL A 228 -17.56 10.52 -1.51
CA VAL A 228 -16.94 9.21 -1.27
C VAL A 228 -17.66 8.45 -0.17
N ARG A 229 -18.06 9.13 0.92
CA ARG A 229 -18.85 8.50 1.98
C ARG A 229 -20.19 7.98 1.49
N MET A 230 -20.90 8.76 0.69
CA MET A 230 -22.20 8.38 0.14
C MET A 230 -22.08 7.26 -0.91
N ARG A 231 -21.04 7.28 -1.74
CA ARG A 231 -20.88 6.36 -2.87
C ARG A 231 -20.17 5.06 -2.48
N TYR A 232 -19.16 5.14 -1.62
CA TYR A 232 -18.26 4.03 -1.29
C TYR A 232 -18.27 3.64 0.19
N GLY A 233 -18.97 4.38 1.05
CA GLY A 233 -19.17 4.06 2.47
C GLY A 233 -17.95 4.33 3.34
N TRP A 234 -17.01 5.20 2.92
CA TRP A 234 -15.86 5.67 3.71
C TRP A 234 -15.58 7.14 3.44
N SER A 235 -14.79 7.79 4.27
CA SER A 235 -14.44 9.22 4.13
C SER A 235 -12.93 9.44 4.23
N PHE A 236 -12.44 10.54 3.65
CA PHE A 236 -11.00 10.86 3.65
C PHE A 236 -10.45 11.02 5.08
N GLY A 237 -11.25 11.57 6.00
CA GLY A 237 -10.80 11.81 7.38
C GLY A 237 -10.79 10.56 8.26
N GLU A 238 -11.59 9.51 7.92
CA GLU A 238 -11.51 8.23 8.63
C GLU A 238 -10.36 7.35 8.13
N ALA A 239 -10.00 7.50 6.85
CA ALA A 239 -8.90 6.77 6.21
C ALA A 239 -7.54 7.36 6.65
N SER A 240 -7.11 6.99 7.84
CA SER A 240 -5.93 7.58 8.50
C SER A 240 -4.94 6.53 8.98
N PRO A 241 -3.88 6.25 8.19
CA PRO A 241 -2.72 5.48 8.64
C PRO A 241 -2.15 5.97 9.98
N LEU A 242 -2.12 7.29 10.21
CA LEU A 242 -1.66 7.89 11.45
C LEU A 242 -2.43 7.37 12.69
N LYS A 243 -3.76 7.31 12.59
CA LYS A 243 -4.59 6.77 13.67
C LYS A 243 -4.40 5.27 13.86
N GLN A 244 -4.02 4.55 12.82
CA GLN A 244 -3.83 3.11 12.88
C GLN A 244 -2.45 2.73 13.43
N VAL A 245 -1.37 3.39 13.01
CA VAL A 245 -0.03 3.10 13.57
C VAL A 245 0.03 3.38 15.08
N ALA A 246 -0.74 4.34 15.58
CA ALA A 246 -0.83 4.63 17.01
C ALA A 246 -1.35 3.44 17.85
N LYS A 247 -2.10 2.53 17.24
CA LYS A 247 -2.62 1.30 17.88
C LYS A 247 -1.63 0.14 17.77
N CYS A 248 -0.71 0.16 16.80
CA CYS A 248 0.20 -0.93 16.49
C CYS A 248 1.25 -1.14 17.59
N ARG A 249 1.30 -2.34 18.18
CA ARG A 249 2.32 -2.74 19.17
C ARG A 249 3.46 -3.57 18.58
N LYS A 250 3.27 -4.11 17.35
CA LYS A 250 4.29 -4.91 16.66
C LYS A 250 5.37 -4.02 16.06
N PRO A 251 6.59 -4.53 15.87
CA PRO A 251 7.69 -3.76 15.29
C PRO A 251 7.36 -3.18 13.91
N MET A 252 7.81 -1.94 13.64
CA MET A 252 7.63 -1.29 12.35
C MET A 252 8.89 -0.54 11.92
N LEU A 253 9.28 -0.75 10.66
CA LEU A 253 10.31 0.02 9.97
C LEU A 253 9.60 1.04 9.06
N PHE A 254 9.97 2.30 9.23
CA PHE A 254 9.57 3.42 8.38
C PHE A 254 10.72 3.78 7.44
N ILE A 255 10.43 3.90 6.16
CA ILE A 255 11.35 4.33 5.11
C ILE A 255 10.73 5.50 4.37
N HIS A 256 11.51 6.54 4.06
CA HIS A 256 11.02 7.67 3.26
C HIS A 256 12.18 8.37 2.57
N GLY A 257 12.01 8.81 1.32
CA GLY A 257 12.98 9.65 0.64
C GLY A 257 12.92 11.09 1.14
N ASP A 258 14.05 11.76 1.35
CA ASP A 258 14.08 13.17 1.82
C ASP A 258 13.74 14.20 0.73
N ASN A 259 13.66 13.76 -0.53
CA ASN A 259 13.27 14.58 -1.67
C ASN A 259 11.91 14.15 -2.27
N ASP A 260 11.07 13.52 -1.45
CA ASP A 260 9.72 13.11 -1.86
C ASP A 260 8.78 14.33 -1.79
N THR A 261 8.30 14.73 -2.97
CA THR A 261 7.35 15.85 -3.14
C THR A 261 5.95 15.37 -3.50
N TYR A 262 5.77 14.07 -3.76
CA TYR A 262 4.47 13.48 -4.05
C TYR A 262 3.74 13.12 -2.75
N VAL A 263 4.34 12.28 -1.92
CA VAL A 263 3.99 12.13 -0.51
C VAL A 263 5.06 12.86 0.30
N PRO A 264 4.82 14.08 0.79
CA PRO A 264 5.85 14.88 1.42
C PRO A 264 6.56 14.15 2.55
N THR A 265 7.90 14.17 2.55
CA THR A 265 8.73 13.55 3.59
C THR A 265 8.30 13.95 5.01
N ALA A 266 7.75 15.16 5.17
CA ALA A 266 7.22 15.63 6.44
C ALA A 266 6.14 14.73 7.04
N MET A 267 5.45 13.92 6.23
CA MET A 267 4.39 13.01 6.69
C MET A 267 4.92 11.81 7.49
N VAL A 268 6.18 11.38 7.27
CA VAL A 268 6.72 10.22 7.99
C VAL A 268 6.97 10.53 9.47
N TYR A 269 7.30 11.77 9.82
CA TYR A 269 7.64 12.12 11.20
C TYR A 269 6.46 11.95 12.17
N PRO A 270 5.26 12.51 11.95
CA PRO A 270 4.12 12.26 12.82
C PRO A 270 3.69 10.77 12.83
N LEU A 271 3.84 10.03 11.72
CA LEU A 271 3.61 8.59 11.69
C LEU A 271 4.57 7.85 12.62
N TYR A 272 5.86 8.16 12.50
CA TYR A 272 6.89 7.59 13.37
C TYR A 272 6.67 7.95 14.84
N GLU A 273 6.36 9.20 15.14
CA GLU A 273 6.10 9.64 16.52
C GLU A 273 4.92 8.94 17.15
N ALA A 274 3.79 8.85 16.44
CA ALA A 274 2.55 8.22 16.91
C ALA A 274 2.68 6.72 17.15
N LYS A 275 3.57 6.04 16.40
CA LYS A 275 3.80 4.59 16.51
C LYS A 275 4.50 4.26 17.84
N PRO A 276 3.91 3.44 18.74
CA PRO A 276 4.60 2.93 19.92
C PRO A 276 5.83 2.08 19.57
N GLN A 277 6.79 1.97 20.49
CA GLN A 277 7.93 1.06 20.33
C GLN A 277 7.45 -0.42 20.17
N PRO A 278 8.19 -1.29 19.47
CA PRO A 278 9.46 -1.04 18.76
C PRO A 278 9.24 -0.40 17.37
N LYS A 279 10.10 0.55 17.02
CA LYS A 279 10.07 1.22 15.71
C LYS A 279 11.46 1.63 15.26
N GLN A 280 11.67 1.75 13.95
CA GLN A 280 12.89 2.28 13.34
C GLN A 280 12.51 3.23 12.20
N LEU A 281 13.33 4.22 11.92
CA LEU A 281 13.18 5.16 10.83
C LEU A 281 14.46 5.21 10.00
N TRP A 282 14.33 5.16 8.71
CA TRP A 282 15.39 5.45 7.76
C TRP A 282 14.91 6.46 6.72
N ILE A 283 15.57 7.59 6.67
CA ILE A 283 15.38 8.60 5.63
C ILE A 283 16.41 8.35 4.54
N ALA A 284 15.96 8.03 3.32
CA ALA A 284 16.81 7.73 2.17
C ALA A 284 17.27 9.05 1.50
N PRO A 285 18.57 9.39 1.56
CA PRO A 285 19.06 10.69 1.10
C PRO A 285 18.84 10.92 -0.40
N GLY A 286 18.30 12.08 -0.81
CA GLY A 286 18.10 12.48 -2.20
C GLY A 286 16.99 11.71 -2.93
N SER A 287 16.39 10.69 -2.33
CA SER A 287 15.39 9.87 -2.99
C SER A 287 14.04 10.58 -3.12
N LYS A 288 13.44 10.47 -4.30
CA LYS A 288 12.08 10.89 -4.58
C LYS A 288 11.09 9.78 -4.21
N HIS A 289 9.80 10.06 -4.42
CA HIS A 289 8.70 9.14 -4.12
C HIS A 289 8.93 7.73 -4.67
N ALA A 290 8.84 6.71 -3.80
CA ALA A 290 8.99 5.29 -4.11
C ALA A 290 10.32 4.89 -4.79
N LEU A 291 11.38 5.70 -4.64
CA LEU A 291 12.67 5.46 -5.28
C LEU A 291 13.78 5.06 -4.30
N SER A 292 13.50 4.96 -2.99
CA SER A 292 14.48 4.60 -1.96
C SER A 292 15.23 3.30 -2.29
N TYR A 293 14.51 2.27 -2.77
CA TYR A 293 15.13 1.01 -3.21
C TYR A 293 16.02 1.20 -4.44
N ARG A 294 15.55 1.95 -5.45
CA ARG A 294 16.31 2.15 -6.69
C ARG A 294 17.60 2.92 -6.45
N ASP A 295 17.51 3.99 -5.68
CA ASP A 295 18.59 4.94 -5.48
C ASP A 295 19.64 4.41 -4.47
N HIS A 296 19.21 3.61 -3.48
CA HIS A 296 20.07 3.08 -2.40
C HIS A 296 19.92 1.56 -2.23
N LYS A 297 19.94 0.80 -3.36
CA LYS A 297 19.63 -0.63 -3.37
C LYS A 297 20.31 -1.44 -2.26
N SER A 298 21.63 -1.34 -2.14
CA SER A 298 22.40 -2.13 -1.17
C SER A 298 22.02 -1.78 0.27
N GLU A 299 21.85 -0.49 0.56
CA GLU A 299 21.47 -0.03 1.90
C GLU A 299 20.03 -0.39 2.23
N TYR A 300 19.13 -0.23 1.29
CA TYR A 300 17.73 -0.65 1.43
C TYR A 300 17.61 -2.13 1.77
N ILE A 301 18.29 -2.99 0.98
CA ILE A 301 18.35 -4.44 1.23
C ILE A 301 18.89 -4.70 2.64
N ARG A 302 20.00 -4.08 3.02
CA ARG A 302 20.60 -4.23 4.35
C ARG A 302 19.63 -3.83 5.46
N LYS A 303 19.03 -2.64 5.37
CA LYS A 303 18.08 -2.12 6.38
C LYS A 303 16.86 -3.03 6.56
N VAL A 304 16.26 -3.47 5.45
CA VAL A 304 15.10 -4.37 5.48
C VAL A 304 15.49 -5.73 6.03
N THR A 305 16.60 -6.33 5.56
CA THR A 305 17.02 -7.65 6.00
C THR A 305 17.41 -7.67 7.48
N GLU A 306 18.16 -6.67 7.96
CA GLU A 306 18.50 -6.54 9.38
C GLU A 306 17.27 -6.41 10.27
N PHE A 307 16.33 -5.53 9.89
CA PHE A 307 15.09 -5.33 10.63
C PHE A 307 14.24 -6.60 10.66
N VAL A 308 14.00 -7.20 9.50
CA VAL A 308 13.15 -8.38 9.38
C VAL A 308 13.76 -9.59 10.07
N SER A 309 15.08 -9.81 9.96
CA SER A 309 15.77 -10.91 10.65
C SER A 309 15.69 -10.77 12.17
N LYS A 310 15.73 -9.54 12.68
CA LYS A 310 15.58 -9.27 14.11
C LYS A 310 14.19 -9.61 14.64
N TRP A 311 13.13 -9.33 13.88
CA TRP A 311 11.77 -9.37 14.39
C TRP A 311 10.91 -10.49 13.81
N ASN A 312 11.32 -11.06 12.68
CA ASN A 312 10.65 -12.17 12.00
C ASN A 312 11.56 -13.40 11.85
N GLY A 313 12.75 -13.39 12.45
CA GLY A 313 13.63 -14.54 12.54
C GLY A 313 13.04 -15.67 13.41
N ALA A 314 13.54 -16.89 13.26
CA ALA A 314 13.27 -17.95 14.23
C ALA A 314 13.87 -17.52 15.59
N GLU A 315 13.11 -17.70 16.67
CA GLU A 315 13.71 -17.64 18.00
C GLU A 315 14.75 -18.78 18.06
N ASN A 316 16.03 -18.43 18.29
CA ASN A 316 17.11 -19.39 18.50
C ASN A 316 16.91 -20.10 19.84
#